data_f612c62a1961bb84d5ba77d25306ba0e
#
_entry.id   f612c62a1961bb84d5ba77d25306ba0e
#
_cell.length_a   1.000
_cell.length_b   1.000
_cell.length_c   1.000
_cell.angle_alpha   90.00
_cell.angle_beta   90.00
_cell.angle_gamma   90.00
#
_symmetry.space_group_name_H-M   'P 1'
#
loop_
_entity.id
_entity.type
_entity.pdbx_description
1 polymer ?
#
loop_
_entity_poly.entity_id
_entity_poly.type
_entity_poly.pdbx_seq_one_letter_code
_entity_poly.pdbx_strand_id
1 'polypeptide(L)'
;MRRLVLIFTLVGAIALGIGLWYLYRFPYFPAARFPDASEQAISRFTSLEEPARAQYEALAGYFLEGFITYATPGRARARYPGLAAGGATTVEQEMEGFARIAPLAAVWVKSRGKEGLQLPSGTNLDVAELLRTAVLSGTDPRSAEYWGEIPERDQRIAEAADVALALWISRETVWSSLSAEEREQIVRWLLQVNGKAIADNNWHLFVAQVNVALKALGASHDEQAIQTNLARTMEFYRGDGWFSDGPEGPVDYYNAWGFYYHIAWIHRMDPSLLVAAMGDPFAKFSADLLHLMGPKGFPVMGRSVCYRLAATAPLVFASQYAPAAVSAGQARRALNLNWDYFLERGAARDGRITQGFCGDDPRLLDNYSGAASCLWSLRSLIVALDLSPDAPFWAAPAEPLPVEVADYERSIAGGLWTVRGIHADEDIVLVNRDPLPASQTSLEGFSLVSRLRSAVRGGGVRPGNEAAKYRRAEYGSRQPFCGCPS
;
A
#
# COMPACT_ATOMS: atom_id res chain seq x y z
N MET A 1 -30.16 -48.41 20.68
CA MET A 1 -28.92 -47.84 21.15
C MET A 1 -27.87 -47.66 20.03
N ARG A 2 -27.38 -48.73 19.36
CA ARG A 2 -26.34 -48.58 18.30
C ARG A 2 -26.68 -47.62 17.17
N ARG A 3 -27.92 -47.57 16.64
CA ARG A 3 -28.32 -46.63 15.59
C ARG A 3 -28.32 -45.18 16.05
N LEU A 4 -28.72 -44.89 17.30
CA LEU A 4 -28.66 -43.53 17.85
C LEU A 4 -27.21 -43.04 18.02
N VAL A 5 -26.31 -43.91 18.52
CA VAL A 5 -24.90 -43.58 18.66
C VAL A 5 -24.29 -43.29 17.29
N LEU A 6 -24.62 -44.08 16.25
CA LEU A 6 -24.12 -43.84 14.89
C LEU A 6 -24.59 -42.49 14.32
N ILE A 7 -25.85 -42.14 14.54
CA ILE A 7 -26.43 -40.84 14.10
C ILE A 7 -25.74 -39.67 14.81
N PHE A 8 -25.55 -39.74 16.14
CA PHE A 8 -24.85 -38.70 16.88
C PHE A 8 -23.39 -38.56 16.47
N THR A 9 -22.70 -39.67 16.18
CA THR A 9 -21.31 -39.65 15.69
C THR A 9 -21.24 -39.02 14.31
N LEU A 10 -22.17 -39.34 13.40
CA LEU A 10 -22.22 -38.81 12.05
C LEU A 10 -22.55 -37.29 12.08
N VAL A 11 -23.53 -36.87 12.87
CA VAL A 11 -23.89 -35.45 13.06
C VAL A 11 -22.72 -34.67 13.67
N GLY A 12 -22.05 -35.26 14.67
CA GLY A 12 -20.85 -34.67 15.26
C GLY A 12 -19.68 -34.53 14.26
N ALA A 13 -19.47 -35.56 13.42
CA ALA A 13 -18.44 -35.51 12.38
C ALA A 13 -18.76 -34.46 11.28
N ILE A 14 -20.03 -34.36 10.88
CA ILE A 14 -20.49 -33.32 9.93
C ILE A 14 -20.36 -31.95 10.53
N ALA A 15 -20.78 -31.74 11.77
CA ALA A 15 -20.64 -30.43 12.45
C ALA A 15 -19.16 -30.05 12.63
N LEU A 16 -18.30 -31.00 12.96
CA LEU A 16 -16.86 -30.82 13.04
C LEU A 16 -16.27 -30.49 11.65
N GLY A 17 -16.69 -31.19 10.60
CA GLY A 17 -16.28 -30.95 9.22
C GLY A 17 -16.69 -29.56 8.73
N ILE A 18 -17.92 -29.12 9.02
CA ILE A 18 -18.42 -27.77 8.71
C ILE A 18 -17.65 -26.73 9.52
N GLY A 19 -17.42 -26.98 10.82
CA GLY A 19 -16.63 -26.08 11.66
C GLY A 19 -15.18 -25.94 11.18
N LEU A 20 -14.52 -27.05 10.84
CA LEU A 20 -13.18 -27.05 10.27
C LEU A 20 -13.13 -26.37 8.90
N TRP A 21 -14.13 -26.59 8.03
CA TRP A 21 -14.24 -25.93 6.75
C TRP A 21 -14.44 -24.41 6.92
N TYR A 22 -15.31 -24.00 7.87
CA TYR A 22 -15.53 -22.59 8.22
C TYR A 22 -14.25 -21.95 8.77
N LEU A 23 -13.56 -22.63 9.69
CA LEU A 23 -12.27 -22.20 10.23
C LEU A 23 -11.16 -22.13 9.19
N TYR A 24 -11.20 -22.99 8.19
CA TYR A 24 -10.24 -22.97 7.09
C TYR A 24 -10.51 -21.82 6.12
N ARG A 25 -11.81 -21.48 5.90
CA ARG A 25 -12.22 -20.34 5.08
C ARG A 25 -12.29 -19.01 5.83
N PHE A 26 -12.50 -19.05 7.12
CA PHE A 26 -12.47 -17.85 7.95
C PHE A 26 -11.01 -17.38 8.10
N PRO A 27 -10.71 -16.12 7.88
CA PRO A 27 -11.58 -14.96 7.63
C PRO A 27 -11.53 -14.47 6.16
N TYR A 28 -11.94 -15.27 5.22
CA TYR A 28 -12.02 -14.89 3.82
C TYR A 28 -13.38 -14.27 3.49
N PHE A 29 -13.37 -13.14 2.78
CA PHE A 29 -14.58 -12.60 2.20
C PHE A 29 -14.98 -13.41 0.95
N PRO A 30 -16.28 -13.78 0.79
CA PRO A 30 -16.75 -14.29 -0.49
C PRO A 30 -16.65 -13.17 -1.54
N ALA A 31 -16.07 -13.50 -2.67
CA ALA A 31 -15.84 -12.54 -3.74
C ALA A 31 -16.74 -12.80 -4.93
N ALA A 32 -17.11 -11.73 -5.63
CA ALA A 32 -17.59 -11.80 -7.01
C ALA A 32 -16.46 -12.34 -7.91
N ARG A 33 -16.83 -12.91 -9.05
CA ARG A 33 -15.85 -13.40 -10.03
C ARG A 33 -15.29 -12.22 -10.82
N PHE A 34 -13.99 -12.06 -10.79
CA PHE A 34 -13.30 -11.09 -11.64
C PHE A 34 -13.31 -11.55 -13.09
N PRO A 35 -13.44 -10.65 -14.09
CA PRO A 35 -13.47 -11.01 -15.50
C PRO A 35 -12.17 -11.64 -15.99
N ASP A 36 -12.22 -12.84 -16.56
CA ASP A 36 -11.02 -13.56 -17.04
C ASP A 36 -10.27 -12.78 -18.13
N ALA A 37 -10.98 -12.02 -18.98
CA ALA A 37 -10.39 -11.20 -20.03
C ALA A 37 -9.47 -10.09 -19.46
N SER A 38 -9.75 -9.63 -18.26
CA SER A 38 -9.02 -8.53 -17.62
C SER A 38 -7.64 -8.97 -17.08
N GLU A 39 -7.48 -10.26 -16.76
CA GLU A 39 -6.17 -10.83 -16.37
C GLU A 39 -5.11 -10.67 -17.46
N GLN A 40 -5.51 -10.56 -18.74
CA GLN A 40 -4.59 -10.32 -19.86
C GLN A 40 -3.83 -8.98 -19.74
N ALA A 41 -4.31 -8.02 -18.94
CA ALA A 41 -3.60 -6.76 -18.73
C ALA A 41 -2.24 -6.99 -18.07
N ILE A 42 -2.14 -7.97 -17.16
CA ILE A 42 -0.90 -8.34 -16.47
C ILE A 42 0.10 -8.93 -17.47
N SER A 43 -0.31 -9.97 -18.23
CA SER A 43 0.58 -10.62 -19.20
C SER A 43 1.04 -9.68 -20.34
N ARG A 44 0.18 -8.73 -20.73
CA ARG A 44 0.59 -7.69 -21.71
C ARG A 44 1.63 -6.74 -21.12
N PHE A 45 1.52 -6.36 -19.87
CA PHE A 45 2.50 -5.50 -19.22
C PHE A 45 3.86 -6.20 -19.11
N THR A 46 3.90 -7.43 -18.59
CA THR A 46 5.13 -8.20 -18.38
C THR A 46 5.78 -8.71 -19.68
N SER A 47 5.09 -8.62 -20.82
CA SER A 47 5.68 -8.93 -22.13
C SER A 47 6.53 -7.78 -22.72
N LEU A 48 6.62 -6.63 -22.05
CA LEU A 48 7.30 -5.43 -22.54
C LEU A 48 8.57 -5.18 -21.75
N GLU A 49 9.67 -5.00 -22.45
CA GLU A 49 10.95 -4.64 -21.82
C GLU A 49 10.91 -3.24 -21.18
N GLU A 50 10.32 -2.27 -21.88
CA GLU A 50 10.15 -0.90 -21.40
C GLU A 50 8.69 -0.44 -21.53
N PRO A 51 7.83 -0.71 -20.52
CA PRO A 51 6.46 -0.25 -20.55
C PRO A 51 6.37 1.27 -20.61
N ALA A 52 5.60 1.79 -21.56
CA ALA A 52 5.30 3.22 -21.64
C ALA A 52 4.14 3.59 -20.70
N ARG A 53 3.85 4.88 -20.55
CA ARG A 53 2.74 5.39 -19.72
C ARG A 53 1.41 4.66 -19.99
N ALA A 54 1.08 4.39 -21.27
CA ALA A 54 -0.18 3.73 -21.65
C ALA A 54 -0.35 2.34 -21.03
N GLN A 55 0.74 1.59 -20.81
CA GLN A 55 0.70 0.29 -20.13
C GLN A 55 0.42 0.42 -18.64
N TYR A 56 0.95 1.46 -17.99
CA TYR A 56 0.60 1.80 -16.61
C TYR A 56 -0.84 2.28 -16.47
N GLU A 57 -1.36 3.02 -17.44
CA GLU A 57 -2.79 3.38 -17.53
C GLU A 57 -3.68 2.13 -17.69
N ALA A 58 -3.24 1.13 -18.46
CA ALA A 58 -3.92 -0.15 -18.55
C ALA A 58 -3.94 -0.93 -17.23
N LEU A 59 -2.83 -0.90 -16.47
CA LEU A 59 -2.80 -1.46 -15.11
C LEU A 59 -3.73 -0.70 -14.16
N ALA A 60 -3.82 0.62 -14.27
CA ALA A 60 -4.81 1.39 -13.49
C ALA A 60 -6.23 0.93 -13.82
N GLY A 61 -6.55 0.70 -15.09
CA GLY A 61 -7.83 0.11 -15.53
C GLY A 61 -8.11 -1.25 -14.91
N TYR A 62 -7.10 -2.13 -14.87
CA TYR A 62 -7.20 -3.46 -14.24
C TYR A 62 -7.57 -3.37 -12.75
N PHE A 63 -6.92 -2.51 -11.99
CA PHE A 63 -7.20 -2.35 -10.55
C PHE A 63 -8.53 -1.63 -10.28
N LEU A 64 -8.91 -0.67 -11.11
CA LEU A 64 -10.22 -0.02 -11.02
C LEU A 64 -11.36 -1.00 -11.36
N GLU A 65 -11.14 -1.92 -12.30
CA GLU A 65 -12.08 -3.00 -12.56
C GLU A 65 -12.19 -3.97 -11.37
N GLY A 66 -11.07 -4.26 -10.70
CA GLY A 66 -11.06 -4.99 -9.44
C GLY A 66 -11.93 -4.31 -8.39
N PHE A 67 -11.78 -2.99 -8.22
CA PHE A 67 -12.63 -2.23 -7.33
C PHE A 67 -14.11 -2.36 -7.69
N ILE A 68 -14.48 -2.12 -8.96
CA ILE A 68 -15.88 -2.21 -9.41
C ILE A 68 -16.46 -3.60 -9.18
N THR A 69 -15.66 -4.65 -9.41
CA THR A 69 -16.08 -6.04 -9.20
C THR A 69 -16.44 -6.33 -7.74
N TYR A 70 -15.69 -5.75 -6.80
CA TYR A 70 -15.84 -6.03 -5.37
C TYR A 70 -16.58 -4.92 -4.61
N ALA A 71 -16.92 -3.82 -5.27
CA ALA A 71 -17.59 -2.68 -4.65
C ALA A 71 -18.99 -3.03 -4.15
N THR A 72 -19.38 -2.40 -3.06
CA THR A 72 -20.77 -2.37 -2.59
C THR A 72 -21.64 -1.50 -3.53
N PRO A 73 -22.97 -1.61 -3.48
CA PRO A 73 -23.85 -0.89 -4.42
C PRO A 73 -23.65 0.62 -4.46
N GLY A 74 -23.40 1.28 -3.33
CA GLY A 74 -23.13 2.73 -3.25
C GLY A 74 -21.65 3.09 -3.48
N ARG A 75 -20.81 2.08 -3.76
CA ARG A 75 -19.38 2.21 -4.13
C ARG A 75 -18.49 2.88 -3.08
N ALA A 76 -18.99 3.12 -1.87
CA ALA A 76 -18.18 3.68 -0.79
C ALA A 76 -17.27 2.64 -0.12
N ARG A 77 -17.48 1.35 -0.41
CA ARG A 77 -16.79 0.22 0.20
C ARG A 77 -16.56 -0.89 -0.83
N ALA A 78 -15.56 -1.76 -0.59
CA ALA A 78 -15.31 -2.91 -1.45
C ALA A 78 -14.89 -4.15 -0.64
N ARG A 79 -15.39 -5.33 -1.04
CA ARG A 79 -15.18 -6.63 -0.39
C ARG A 79 -14.16 -7.47 -1.16
N TYR A 80 -12.92 -7.08 -1.11
CA TYR A 80 -11.86 -7.83 -1.78
C TYR A 80 -11.69 -9.24 -1.19
N PRO A 81 -11.41 -10.26 -2.05
CA PRO A 81 -11.11 -11.60 -1.58
C PRO A 81 -9.76 -11.64 -0.88
N GLY A 82 -9.67 -12.37 0.23
CA GLY A 82 -8.43 -12.56 0.97
C GLY A 82 -8.66 -12.69 2.48
N LEU A 83 -7.56 -12.72 3.22
CA LEU A 83 -7.57 -12.79 4.68
C LEU A 83 -7.98 -11.46 5.28
N ALA A 84 -8.89 -11.49 6.25
CA ALA A 84 -9.30 -10.32 7.01
C ALA A 84 -8.20 -9.83 7.96
N ALA A 85 -8.21 -8.53 8.29
CA ALA A 85 -7.38 -7.97 9.35
C ALA A 85 -7.83 -8.47 10.73
N GLY A 86 -6.89 -8.60 11.66
CA GLY A 86 -7.18 -8.96 13.03
C GLY A 86 -7.80 -7.78 13.80
N GLY A 87 -8.98 -8.00 14.39
CA GLY A 87 -9.64 -7.00 15.23
C GLY A 87 -10.37 -5.87 14.48
N ALA A 88 -10.23 -5.76 13.17
CA ALA A 88 -10.93 -4.75 12.38
C ALA A 88 -12.38 -5.15 12.11
N THR A 89 -13.29 -4.18 12.14
CA THR A 89 -14.69 -4.38 11.76
C THR A 89 -14.82 -4.63 10.24
N THR A 90 -15.96 -5.18 9.83
CA THR A 90 -16.24 -5.35 8.39
C THR A 90 -16.24 -4.00 7.66
N VAL A 91 -16.79 -2.96 8.27
CA VAL A 91 -16.86 -1.61 7.66
C VAL A 91 -15.46 -1.03 7.44
N GLU A 92 -14.55 -1.17 8.42
CA GLU A 92 -13.17 -0.71 8.29
C GLU A 92 -12.46 -1.40 7.12
N GLN A 93 -12.58 -2.73 7.02
CA GLN A 93 -11.94 -3.51 5.96
C GLN A 93 -12.53 -3.22 4.58
N GLU A 94 -13.84 -3.00 4.49
CA GLU A 94 -14.52 -2.63 3.24
C GLU A 94 -14.18 -1.18 2.82
N MET A 95 -14.08 -0.25 3.78
CA MET A 95 -13.65 1.13 3.53
C MET A 95 -12.21 1.18 3.02
N GLU A 96 -11.31 0.37 3.60
CA GLU A 96 -9.94 0.22 3.12
C GLU A 96 -9.89 -0.11 1.62
N GLY A 97 -10.84 -0.92 1.13
CA GLY A 97 -10.98 -1.27 -0.28
C GLY A 97 -11.30 -0.09 -1.20
N PHE A 98 -12.01 0.92 -0.72
CA PHE A 98 -12.24 2.16 -1.46
C PHE A 98 -11.09 3.16 -1.24
N ALA A 99 -10.77 3.46 0.01
CA ALA A 99 -9.83 4.53 0.33
C ALA A 99 -8.48 4.36 -0.36
N ARG A 100 -7.96 3.13 -0.44
CA ARG A 100 -6.66 2.84 -1.03
C ARG A 100 -6.63 2.79 -2.55
N ILE A 101 -7.78 2.69 -3.21
CA ILE A 101 -7.91 2.82 -4.67
C ILE A 101 -8.27 4.25 -5.09
N ALA A 102 -8.85 5.04 -4.20
CA ALA A 102 -9.33 6.38 -4.51
C ALA A 102 -8.25 7.32 -5.06
N PRO A 103 -6.99 7.35 -4.55
CA PRO A 103 -5.93 8.15 -5.17
C PRO A 103 -5.59 7.72 -6.59
N LEU A 104 -5.68 6.43 -6.94
CA LEU A 104 -5.49 5.94 -8.31
C LEU A 104 -6.60 6.44 -9.24
N ALA A 105 -7.85 6.37 -8.79
CA ALA A 105 -8.98 6.94 -9.51
C ALA A 105 -8.82 8.46 -9.68
N ALA A 106 -8.33 9.16 -8.65
CA ALA A 106 -8.13 10.60 -8.70
C ALA A 106 -7.04 11.03 -9.69
N VAL A 107 -5.92 10.30 -9.82
CA VAL A 107 -4.90 10.62 -10.84
C VAL A 107 -5.41 10.37 -12.25
N TRP A 108 -6.29 9.38 -12.45
CA TRP A 108 -7.00 9.21 -13.73
C TRP A 108 -7.85 10.46 -14.05
N VAL A 109 -8.70 10.87 -13.09
CA VAL A 109 -9.56 12.06 -13.25
C VAL A 109 -8.74 13.33 -13.49
N LYS A 110 -7.64 13.52 -12.78
CA LYS A 110 -6.72 14.65 -12.99
C LYS A 110 -6.18 14.68 -14.42
N SER A 111 -5.83 13.53 -14.97
CA SER A 111 -5.22 13.41 -16.31
C SER A 111 -6.26 13.50 -17.43
N ARG A 112 -7.47 12.96 -17.23
CA ARG A 112 -8.50 12.74 -18.27
C ARG A 112 -9.81 13.52 -18.02
N GLY A 113 -9.92 14.21 -16.89
CA GLY A 113 -11.14 14.96 -16.53
C GLY A 113 -12.35 14.04 -16.38
N LYS A 114 -13.40 14.30 -17.15
CA LYS A 114 -14.63 13.49 -17.19
C LYS A 114 -14.63 12.43 -18.31
N GLU A 115 -13.51 12.23 -18.97
CA GLU A 115 -13.38 11.17 -19.96
C GLU A 115 -13.53 9.80 -19.29
N GLY A 116 -14.43 9.00 -19.81
CA GLY A 116 -14.67 7.65 -19.28
C GLY A 116 -13.46 6.73 -19.45
N LEU A 117 -13.23 5.87 -18.48
CA LEU A 117 -12.22 4.83 -18.56
C LEU A 117 -12.83 3.57 -19.19
N GLN A 118 -12.30 3.16 -20.34
CA GLN A 118 -12.62 1.86 -20.91
C GLN A 118 -11.90 0.77 -20.09
N LEU A 119 -12.67 0.05 -19.28
CA LEU A 119 -12.15 -1.08 -18.50
C LEU A 119 -11.75 -2.25 -19.40
N PRO A 120 -10.81 -3.12 -18.98
CA PRO A 120 -10.42 -4.29 -19.76
C PRO A 120 -11.57 -5.22 -20.15
N SER A 121 -12.64 -5.30 -19.35
CA SER A 121 -13.88 -6.05 -19.68
C SER A 121 -14.74 -5.44 -20.79
N GLY A 122 -14.42 -4.21 -21.22
CA GLY A 122 -15.21 -3.46 -22.18
C GLY A 122 -16.25 -2.52 -21.57
N THR A 123 -16.36 -2.46 -20.23
CA THR A 123 -17.23 -1.51 -19.54
C THR A 123 -16.64 -0.10 -19.58
N ASN A 124 -17.44 0.91 -19.89
CA ASN A 124 -17.02 2.30 -19.77
C ASN A 124 -17.38 2.85 -18.38
N LEU A 125 -16.39 3.32 -17.64
CA LEU A 125 -16.51 3.79 -16.26
C LEU A 125 -16.34 5.32 -16.20
N ASP A 126 -17.35 6.04 -15.70
CA ASP A 126 -17.18 7.42 -15.27
C ASP A 126 -16.45 7.44 -13.90
N VAL A 127 -15.16 7.69 -13.95
CA VAL A 127 -14.30 7.66 -12.75
C VAL A 127 -14.53 8.87 -11.86
N ALA A 128 -14.92 10.03 -12.44
CA ALA A 128 -15.21 11.22 -11.65
C ALA A 128 -16.50 11.05 -10.84
N GLU A 129 -17.55 10.52 -11.48
CA GLU A 129 -18.82 10.21 -10.80
C GLU A 129 -18.67 9.06 -9.79
N LEU A 130 -17.82 8.07 -10.08
CA LEU A 130 -17.46 7.03 -9.13
C LEU A 130 -16.90 7.62 -7.83
N LEU A 131 -15.88 8.48 -7.93
CA LEU A 131 -15.25 9.12 -6.76
C LEU A 131 -16.26 9.98 -5.99
N ARG A 132 -17.03 10.81 -6.71
CA ARG A 132 -18.04 11.67 -6.12
C ARG A 132 -19.07 10.87 -5.32
N THR A 133 -19.69 9.89 -5.96
CA THR A 133 -20.74 9.04 -5.36
C THR A 133 -20.19 8.28 -4.14
N ALA A 134 -19.02 7.69 -4.25
CA ALA A 134 -18.40 6.90 -3.18
C ALA A 134 -18.11 7.74 -1.94
N VAL A 135 -17.49 8.92 -2.12
CA VAL A 135 -17.15 9.78 -0.98
C VAL A 135 -18.43 10.33 -0.31
N LEU A 136 -19.43 10.74 -1.10
CA LEU A 136 -20.71 11.20 -0.55
C LEU A 136 -21.45 10.10 0.21
N SER A 137 -21.53 8.89 -0.36
CA SER A 137 -22.15 7.74 0.31
C SER A 137 -21.41 7.35 1.58
N GLY A 138 -20.09 7.39 1.58
CA GLY A 138 -19.25 7.01 2.72
C GLY A 138 -19.30 8.00 3.88
N THR A 139 -19.52 9.29 3.58
CA THR A 139 -19.53 10.37 4.59
C THR A 139 -20.93 10.79 5.06
N ASP A 140 -22.01 10.28 4.44
CA ASP A 140 -23.39 10.57 4.86
C ASP A 140 -23.86 9.58 5.95
N PRO A 141 -24.12 10.04 7.19
CA PRO A 141 -24.63 9.17 8.26
C PRO A 141 -25.97 8.48 7.96
N ARG A 142 -26.73 8.95 6.97
CA ARG A 142 -28.02 8.37 6.54
C ARG A 142 -27.81 7.29 5.48
N SER A 143 -26.62 7.19 4.90
CA SER A 143 -26.30 6.20 3.89
C SER A 143 -26.12 4.81 4.51
N ALA A 144 -26.62 3.78 3.83
CA ALA A 144 -26.34 2.39 4.21
C ALA A 144 -24.85 2.03 4.07
N GLU A 145 -24.08 2.86 3.38
CA GLU A 145 -22.64 2.68 3.16
C GLU A 145 -21.78 3.64 3.98
N TYR A 146 -22.38 4.32 4.95
CA TYR A 146 -21.64 5.20 5.86
C TYR A 146 -20.42 4.49 6.46
N TRP A 147 -19.27 5.15 6.45
CA TRP A 147 -18.04 4.61 7.02
C TRP A 147 -18.04 4.57 8.55
N GLY A 148 -19.01 5.23 9.17
CA GLY A 148 -19.12 5.39 10.62
C GLY A 148 -18.29 6.56 11.14
N GLU A 149 -18.49 6.86 12.43
CA GLU A 149 -17.64 7.80 13.16
C GLU A 149 -16.22 7.22 13.30
N ILE A 150 -15.22 8.08 13.43
CA ILE A 150 -13.82 7.69 13.62
C ILE A 150 -13.53 7.57 15.12
N PRO A 151 -13.33 6.35 15.67
CA PRO A 151 -12.93 6.17 17.06
C PRO A 151 -11.46 6.46 17.31
N GLU A 152 -11.02 6.33 18.56
CA GLU A 152 -9.62 6.38 18.97
C GLU A 152 -8.84 5.20 18.38
N ARG A 153 -7.62 5.44 17.86
CA ARG A 153 -6.71 4.43 17.31
C ARG A 153 -7.32 3.53 16.23
N ASP A 154 -8.25 4.08 15.47
CA ASP A 154 -9.02 3.38 14.46
C ASP A 154 -8.37 3.47 13.08
N GLN A 155 -8.47 2.41 12.28
CA GLN A 155 -7.91 2.32 10.94
C GLN A 155 -8.46 3.42 10.01
N ARG A 156 -9.67 3.92 10.23
CA ARG A 156 -10.28 5.02 9.43
C ARG A 156 -9.45 6.30 9.46
N ILE A 157 -8.61 6.51 10.49
CA ILE A 157 -7.68 7.64 10.54
C ILE A 157 -6.66 7.55 9.40
N ALA A 158 -6.13 6.35 9.14
CA ALA A 158 -5.21 6.12 8.03
C ALA A 158 -5.91 6.23 6.67
N GLU A 159 -7.11 5.66 6.56
CA GLU A 159 -7.90 5.68 5.32
C GLU A 159 -8.39 7.09 4.97
N ALA A 160 -8.69 7.93 5.96
CA ALA A 160 -9.07 9.34 5.75
C ALA A 160 -7.97 10.13 5.03
N ALA A 161 -6.70 9.79 5.24
CA ALA A 161 -5.58 10.44 4.55
C ALA A 161 -5.59 10.16 3.04
N ASP A 162 -5.86 8.93 2.63
CA ASP A 162 -5.94 8.56 1.20
C ASP A 162 -7.21 9.16 0.55
N VAL A 163 -8.34 9.24 1.27
CA VAL A 163 -9.56 9.94 0.81
C VAL A 163 -9.29 11.43 0.60
N ALA A 164 -8.67 12.10 1.58
CA ALA A 164 -8.34 13.51 1.48
C ALA A 164 -7.36 13.80 0.33
N LEU A 165 -6.36 12.93 0.14
CA LEU A 165 -5.42 12.99 -0.99
C LEU A 165 -6.16 12.86 -2.33
N ALA A 166 -7.09 11.91 -2.46
CA ALA A 166 -7.85 11.71 -3.68
C ALA A 166 -8.70 12.94 -4.04
N LEU A 167 -9.33 13.56 -3.05
CA LEU A 167 -10.09 14.80 -3.24
C LEU A 167 -9.19 15.96 -3.70
N TRP A 168 -7.99 16.08 -3.12
CA TRP A 168 -7.05 17.13 -3.54
C TRP A 168 -6.49 16.87 -4.95
N ILE A 169 -6.13 15.62 -5.30
CA ILE A 169 -5.67 15.27 -6.65
C ILE A 169 -6.74 15.59 -7.70
N SER A 170 -7.99 15.23 -7.43
CA SER A 170 -9.12 15.42 -8.34
C SER A 170 -9.88 16.75 -8.15
N ARG A 171 -9.27 17.74 -7.46
CA ARG A 171 -9.95 18.97 -7.03
C ARG A 171 -10.61 19.74 -8.15
N GLU A 172 -9.99 19.83 -9.30
CA GLU A 172 -10.50 20.61 -10.44
C GLU A 172 -11.77 19.99 -11.07
N THR A 173 -11.99 18.70 -10.87
CA THR A 173 -13.11 17.97 -11.48
C THR A 173 -14.11 17.51 -10.44
N VAL A 174 -13.67 16.81 -9.38
CA VAL A 174 -14.56 16.24 -8.36
C VAL A 174 -14.89 17.27 -7.28
N TRP A 175 -13.89 17.81 -6.58
CA TRP A 175 -14.14 18.75 -5.48
C TRP A 175 -14.85 20.02 -5.95
N SER A 176 -14.47 20.57 -7.11
CA SER A 176 -15.11 21.76 -7.67
C SER A 176 -16.58 21.54 -8.03
N SER A 177 -16.98 20.32 -8.36
CA SER A 177 -18.36 19.97 -8.73
C SER A 177 -19.32 19.78 -7.54
N LEU A 178 -18.77 19.68 -6.32
CA LEU A 178 -19.57 19.49 -5.10
C LEU A 178 -20.27 20.78 -4.68
N SER A 179 -21.51 20.64 -4.18
CA SER A 179 -22.22 21.74 -3.53
C SER A 179 -21.55 22.14 -2.19
N ALA A 180 -21.93 23.27 -1.64
CA ALA A 180 -21.42 23.71 -0.33
C ALA A 180 -21.77 22.70 0.78
N GLU A 181 -22.98 22.17 0.75
CA GLU A 181 -23.49 21.19 1.71
C GLU A 181 -22.74 19.85 1.59
N GLU A 182 -22.48 19.39 0.36
CA GLU A 182 -21.71 18.17 0.09
C GLU A 182 -20.27 18.31 0.60
N ARG A 183 -19.63 19.47 0.35
CA ARG A 183 -18.28 19.75 0.87
C ARG A 183 -18.29 19.78 2.41
N GLU A 184 -19.26 20.44 3.03
CA GLU A 184 -19.37 20.51 4.48
C GLU A 184 -19.56 19.11 5.11
N GLN A 185 -20.35 18.24 4.48
CA GLN A 185 -20.52 16.85 4.91
C GLN A 185 -19.19 16.09 4.91
N ILE A 186 -18.43 16.17 3.82
CA ILE A 186 -17.13 15.51 3.66
C ILE A 186 -16.12 16.07 4.67
N VAL A 187 -16.02 17.39 4.79
CA VAL A 187 -15.11 18.07 5.72
C VAL A 187 -15.41 17.67 7.16
N ARG A 188 -16.69 17.63 7.57
CA ARG A 188 -17.10 17.22 8.90
C ARG A 188 -16.65 15.80 9.23
N TRP A 189 -16.73 14.88 8.27
CA TRP A 189 -16.25 13.51 8.46
C TRP A 189 -14.71 13.45 8.57
N LEU A 190 -14.00 14.12 7.68
CA LEU A 190 -12.53 14.13 7.66
C LEU A 190 -11.94 14.77 8.93
N LEU A 191 -12.56 15.83 9.45
CA LEU A 191 -12.07 16.51 10.66
C LEU A 191 -12.18 15.66 11.93
N GLN A 192 -12.88 14.53 11.90
CA GLN A 192 -12.95 13.62 13.05
C GLN A 192 -11.61 12.98 13.39
N VAL A 193 -10.61 13.02 12.51
CA VAL A 193 -9.24 12.53 12.81
C VAL A 193 -8.56 13.40 13.88
N ASN A 194 -8.99 14.67 14.03
CA ASN A 194 -8.38 15.61 14.95
C ASN A 194 -8.73 15.28 16.41
N GLY A 195 -7.75 15.43 17.30
CA GLY A 195 -7.90 15.16 18.73
C GLY A 195 -8.03 13.69 19.10
N LYS A 196 -7.95 12.77 18.14
CA LYS A 196 -7.97 11.33 18.40
C LYS A 196 -6.63 10.84 18.94
N ALA A 197 -6.65 9.90 19.87
CA ALA A 197 -5.46 9.13 20.19
C ALA A 197 -5.08 8.28 18.96
N ILE A 198 -3.81 8.34 18.60
CA ILE A 198 -3.23 7.60 17.47
C ILE A 198 -2.04 6.74 17.94
N ALA A 199 -1.55 5.87 17.09
CA ALA A 199 -0.25 5.24 17.31
C ALA A 199 0.85 6.30 17.17
N ASP A 200 1.81 6.30 18.12
CA ASP A 200 2.93 7.27 18.11
C ASP A 200 4.00 6.85 17.11
N ASN A 201 3.67 6.93 15.83
CA ASN A 201 4.50 6.51 14.71
C ASN A 201 4.11 7.27 13.42
N ASN A 202 4.25 6.65 12.25
CA ASN A 202 3.85 7.23 10.97
C ASN A 202 2.38 7.70 10.90
N TRP A 203 1.52 7.36 11.87
CA TRP A 203 0.13 7.83 11.92
C TRP A 203 0.00 9.35 12.07
N HIS A 204 1.02 10.00 12.61
CA HIS A 204 1.09 11.46 12.64
C HIS A 204 1.00 12.07 11.25
N LEU A 205 1.58 11.42 10.23
CA LEU A 205 1.48 11.85 8.84
C LEU A 205 0.07 11.76 8.28
N PHE A 206 -0.75 10.81 8.74
CA PHE A 206 -2.14 10.70 8.28
C PHE A 206 -2.98 11.88 8.76
N VAL A 207 -2.89 12.22 10.05
CA VAL A 207 -3.61 13.38 10.62
C VAL A 207 -3.15 14.68 9.95
N ALA A 208 -1.83 14.86 9.78
CA ALA A 208 -1.28 16.02 9.10
C ALA A 208 -1.76 16.11 7.65
N GLN A 209 -1.73 15.01 6.90
CA GLN A 209 -2.13 14.97 5.48
C GLN A 209 -3.60 15.33 5.27
N VAL A 210 -4.51 14.85 6.14
CA VAL A 210 -5.93 15.23 6.08
C VAL A 210 -6.08 16.74 6.19
N ASN A 211 -5.45 17.35 7.20
CA ASN A 211 -5.57 18.79 7.43
C ASN A 211 -4.89 19.63 6.36
N VAL A 212 -3.72 19.20 5.84
CA VAL A 212 -3.03 19.90 4.74
C VAL A 212 -3.84 19.80 3.45
N ALA A 213 -4.46 18.65 3.15
CA ALA A 213 -5.35 18.51 2.00
C ALA A 213 -6.57 19.42 2.11
N LEU A 214 -7.23 19.47 3.28
CA LEU A 214 -8.34 20.38 3.52
C LEU A 214 -7.93 21.86 3.39
N LYS A 215 -6.77 22.25 3.93
CA LYS A 215 -6.19 23.60 3.76
C LYS A 215 -6.01 23.93 2.28
N ALA A 216 -5.39 23.03 1.52
CA ALA A 216 -5.13 23.22 0.09
C ALA A 216 -6.41 23.22 -0.77
N LEU A 217 -7.51 22.63 -0.28
CA LEU A 217 -8.85 22.69 -0.88
C LEU A 217 -9.64 23.93 -0.48
N GLY A 218 -9.08 24.81 0.36
CA GLY A 218 -9.76 26.00 0.87
C GLY A 218 -10.88 25.68 1.87
N ALA A 219 -10.83 24.53 2.53
CA ALA A 219 -11.81 24.07 3.50
C ALA A 219 -11.35 24.30 4.95
N SER A 220 -12.28 24.13 5.90
CA SER A 220 -11.96 24.14 7.34
C SER A 220 -10.95 23.05 7.66
N HIS A 221 -9.91 23.37 8.43
CA HIS A 221 -8.83 22.50 8.84
C HIS A 221 -8.30 22.91 10.22
N ASP A 222 -7.44 22.08 10.81
CA ASP A 222 -6.79 22.37 12.09
C ASP A 222 -5.28 22.60 11.86
N GLU A 223 -4.86 23.86 11.88
CA GLU A 223 -3.46 24.24 11.69
C GLU A 223 -2.57 23.74 12.84
N GLN A 224 -3.08 23.68 14.06
CA GLN A 224 -2.33 23.15 15.21
C GLN A 224 -2.09 21.65 15.05
N ALA A 225 -3.07 20.90 14.52
CA ALA A 225 -2.91 19.50 14.22
C ALA A 225 -1.82 19.26 13.16
N ILE A 226 -1.75 20.12 12.11
CA ILE A 226 -0.66 20.06 11.12
C ILE A 226 0.70 20.21 11.82
N GLN A 227 0.90 21.31 12.56
CA GLN A 227 2.18 21.63 13.17
C GLN A 227 2.63 20.57 14.18
N THR A 228 1.72 20.15 15.07
CA THR A 228 2.04 19.16 16.11
C THR A 228 2.43 17.81 15.52
N ASN A 229 1.66 17.33 14.53
CA ASN A 229 1.91 16.00 13.97
C ASN A 229 3.15 15.98 13.06
N LEU A 230 3.41 17.03 12.29
CA LEU A 230 4.64 17.13 11.50
C LEU A 230 5.88 17.26 12.40
N ALA A 231 5.83 18.08 13.46
CA ALA A 231 6.92 18.19 14.43
C ALA A 231 7.23 16.82 15.06
N ARG A 232 6.18 16.08 15.50
CA ARG A 232 6.36 14.74 16.08
C ARG A 232 6.96 13.75 15.09
N THR A 233 6.54 13.78 13.83
CA THR A 233 7.12 12.95 12.77
C THR A 233 8.63 13.18 12.62
N MET A 234 9.07 14.43 12.69
CA MET A 234 10.50 14.77 12.55
C MET A 234 11.35 14.28 13.71
N GLU A 235 10.78 14.03 14.88
CA GLU A 235 11.49 13.43 16.02
C GLU A 235 11.87 11.95 15.79
N PHE A 236 11.23 11.28 14.83
CA PHE A 236 11.56 9.91 14.45
C PHE A 236 12.74 9.81 13.46
N TYR A 237 13.30 10.93 13.03
CA TYR A 237 14.45 10.96 12.12
C TYR A 237 15.71 10.37 12.77
N ARG A 238 16.34 9.41 12.08
CA ARG A 238 17.53 8.67 12.58
C ARG A 238 18.82 9.02 11.84
N GLY A 239 18.80 10.00 10.97
CA GLY A 239 19.93 10.39 10.12
C GLY A 239 19.94 9.69 8.76
N ASP A 240 20.74 10.20 7.84
CA ASP A 240 20.93 9.70 6.47
C ASP A 240 19.64 9.46 5.67
N GLY A 241 18.59 10.20 6.01
CA GLY A 241 17.30 10.11 5.33
C GLY A 241 16.33 9.06 5.92
N TRP A 242 16.69 8.34 6.95
CA TRP A 242 15.86 7.27 7.49
C TRP A 242 15.12 7.67 8.77
N PHE A 243 13.86 7.22 8.88
CA PHE A 243 13.00 7.39 10.05
C PHE A 243 12.75 6.04 10.73
N SER A 244 12.71 6.03 12.06
CA SER A 244 12.11 4.92 12.81
C SER A 244 10.59 5.06 12.82
N ASP A 245 9.86 3.96 12.89
CA ASP A 245 8.40 3.99 12.96
C ASP A 245 7.90 4.15 14.41
N GLY A 246 8.15 5.33 14.96
CA GLY A 246 7.96 5.69 16.35
C GLY A 246 9.27 5.72 17.14
N PRO A 247 9.21 6.07 18.46
CA PRO A 247 10.41 6.31 19.28
C PRO A 247 11.39 5.11 19.33
N GLU A 248 10.85 3.90 19.43
CA GLU A 248 11.60 2.64 19.49
C GLU A 248 11.23 1.69 18.37
N GLY A 249 10.55 2.22 17.35
CA GLY A 249 10.09 1.44 16.22
C GLY A 249 11.21 1.03 15.27
N PRO A 250 10.97 0.02 14.42
CA PRO A 250 11.96 -0.42 13.46
C PRO A 250 12.17 0.64 12.37
N VAL A 251 13.34 0.55 11.73
CA VAL A 251 13.62 1.17 10.44
C VAL A 251 13.42 0.10 9.38
N ASP A 252 12.58 0.34 8.37
CA ASP A 252 12.28 -0.60 7.30
C ASP A 252 11.74 0.14 6.05
N TYR A 253 11.21 -0.62 5.10
CA TYR A 253 10.61 -0.05 3.89
C TYR A 253 9.35 0.80 4.12
N TYR A 254 8.85 0.91 5.38
CA TYR A 254 7.85 1.93 5.71
C TYR A 254 8.36 3.34 5.42
N ASN A 255 9.68 3.54 5.39
CA ASN A 255 10.27 4.77 4.90
C ASN A 255 9.85 5.08 3.46
N ALA A 256 9.73 4.06 2.60
CA ALA A 256 9.29 4.25 1.23
C ALA A 256 7.77 4.48 1.13
N TRP A 257 6.97 3.54 1.65
CA TRP A 257 5.53 3.55 1.41
C TRP A 257 4.70 4.21 2.52
N GLY A 258 5.28 4.50 3.69
CA GLY A 258 4.60 5.16 4.81
C GLY A 258 5.10 6.58 5.07
N PHE A 259 6.41 6.82 5.12
CA PHE A 259 6.96 8.15 5.42
C PHE A 259 7.08 9.01 4.16
N TYR A 260 8.02 8.72 3.26
CA TYR A 260 8.29 9.60 2.13
C TYR A 260 7.16 9.71 1.12
N TYR A 261 6.29 8.71 1.02
CA TYR A 261 5.08 8.86 0.24
C TYR A 261 4.20 10.02 0.77
N HIS A 262 3.93 10.04 2.09
CA HIS A 262 3.10 11.09 2.69
C HIS A 262 3.85 12.43 2.79
N ILE A 263 5.14 12.42 3.16
CA ILE A 263 5.99 13.61 3.22
C ILE A 263 5.99 14.35 1.87
N ALA A 264 6.18 13.61 0.77
CA ALA A 264 6.21 14.20 -0.57
C ALA A 264 4.84 14.77 -1.00
N TRP A 265 3.74 14.08 -0.68
CA TRP A 265 2.41 14.60 -0.97
C TRP A 265 2.07 15.83 -0.13
N ILE A 266 2.40 15.82 1.18
CA ILE A 266 2.21 16.98 2.07
C ILE A 266 3.00 18.18 1.54
N HIS A 267 4.28 18.00 1.22
CA HIS A 267 5.12 19.05 0.64
C HIS A 267 4.58 19.55 -0.70
N ARG A 268 4.00 18.67 -1.53
CA ARG A 268 3.40 19.05 -2.81
C ARG A 268 2.09 19.84 -2.65
N MET A 269 1.30 19.56 -1.61
CA MET A 269 0.08 20.29 -1.28
C MET A 269 0.40 21.66 -0.69
N ASP A 270 1.44 21.76 0.15
CA ASP A 270 1.96 22.99 0.73
C ASP A 270 3.50 22.97 0.74
N PRO A 271 4.17 23.57 -0.28
CA PRO A 271 5.62 23.55 -0.40
C PRO A 271 6.38 24.26 0.74
N SER A 272 5.72 24.97 1.62
CA SER A 272 6.32 25.55 2.82
C SER A 272 6.55 24.53 3.95
N LEU A 273 5.86 23.40 3.88
CA LEU A 273 5.95 22.33 4.88
C LEU A 273 7.03 21.30 4.50
N LEU A 274 7.65 20.71 5.52
CA LEU A 274 8.62 19.59 5.38
C LEU A 274 9.80 19.88 4.43
N VAL A 275 10.15 21.14 4.21
CA VAL A 275 11.26 21.57 3.34
C VAL A 275 12.57 20.86 3.73
N ALA A 276 12.87 20.79 5.05
CA ALA A 276 14.07 20.13 5.54
C ALA A 276 14.07 18.62 5.25
N ALA A 277 12.92 17.94 5.34
CA ALA A 277 12.82 16.51 5.06
C ALA A 277 12.96 16.20 3.56
N MET A 278 12.41 17.07 2.70
CA MET A 278 12.45 16.93 1.23
C MET A 278 13.76 17.41 0.58
N GLY A 279 14.70 17.96 1.36
CA GLY A 279 16.04 18.36 0.92
C GLY A 279 17.04 17.19 0.96
N ASP A 280 18.17 17.41 1.63
CA ASP A 280 19.26 16.45 1.76
C ASP A 280 18.85 15.07 2.35
N PRO A 281 17.96 14.99 3.38
CA PRO A 281 17.45 13.70 3.86
C PRO A 281 16.75 12.87 2.78
N PHE A 282 15.89 13.50 1.98
CA PHE A 282 15.20 12.79 0.90
C PHE A 282 16.14 12.32 -0.21
N ALA A 283 17.13 13.15 -0.56
CA ALA A 283 18.14 12.78 -1.55
C ALA A 283 18.99 11.58 -1.10
N LYS A 284 19.42 11.57 0.18
CA LYS A 284 20.17 10.45 0.77
C LYS A 284 19.35 9.17 0.82
N PHE A 285 18.11 9.25 1.34
CA PHE A 285 17.20 8.10 1.36
C PHE A 285 16.97 7.54 -0.03
N SER A 286 16.72 8.40 -1.01
CA SER A 286 16.44 7.98 -2.39
C SER A 286 17.66 7.31 -3.04
N ALA A 287 18.86 7.81 -2.76
CA ALA A 287 20.10 7.18 -3.20
C ALA A 287 20.32 5.80 -2.55
N ASP A 288 20.02 5.65 -1.24
CA ASP A 288 20.07 4.36 -0.56
C ASP A 288 19.04 3.39 -1.14
N LEU A 289 17.80 3.86 -1.32
CA LEU A 289 16.72 3.06 -1.88
C LEU A 289 17.03 2.57 -3.30
N LEU A 290 17.67 3.42 -4.13
CA LEU A 290 18.10 3.03 -5.48
C LEU A 290 19.09 1.86 -5.45
N HIS A 291 19.98 1.80 -4.45
CA HIS A 291 20.91 0.69 -4.24
C HIS A 291 20.25 -0.57 -3.65
N LEU A 292 18.98 -0.49 -3.26
CA LEU A 292 18.18 -1.63 -2.82
C LEU A 292 17.31 -2.20 -3.94
N MET A 293 17.26 -1.57 -5.13
CA MET A 293 16.46 -2.02 -6.27
C MET A 293 17.31 -2.70 -7.33
N GLY A 294 16.79 -3.78 -7.93
CA GLY A 294 17.46 -4.50 -9.00
C GLY A 294 16.54 -5.37 -9.84
N PRO A 295 17.06 -6.00 -10.89
CA PRO A 295 16.30 -6.87 -11.80
C PRO A 295 15.64 -8.07 -11.10
N LYS A 296 16.18 -8.47 -9.96
CA LYS A 296 15.65 -9.58 -9.14
C LYS A 296 14.84 -9.09 -7.92
N GLY A 297 14.20 -7.92 -8.04
CA GLY A 297 13.45 -7.29 -6.97
C GLY A 297 14.35 -6.56 -5.96
N PHE A 298 14.06 -6.69 -4.69
CA PHE A 298 14.82 -6.09 -3.60
C PHE A 298 14.89 -7.04 -2.39
N PRO A 299 15.87 -6.89 -1.48
CA PRO A 299 15.95 -7.71 -0.29
C PRO A 299 14.69 -7.57 0.56
N VAL A 300 13.92 -8.65 0.73
CA VAL A 300 12.69 -8.59 1.52
C VAL A 300 13.02 -8.59 3.01
N MET A 301 12.71 -7.48 3.68
CA MET A 301 12.94 -7.25 5.11
C MET A 301 11.82 -6.37 5.66
N GLY A 302 11.50 -6.51 6.93
CA GLY A 302 10.51 -5.69 7.59
C GLY A 302 9.09 -6.18 7.43
N ARG A 303 8.17 -5.35 7.90
CA ARG A 303 6.72 -5.59 7.89
C ARG A 303 6.06 -5.06 6.62
N SER A 304 4.80 -5.44 6.43
CA SER A 304 3.94 -4.95 5.34
C SER A 304 4.54 -5.15 3.95
N VAL A 305 5.29 -6.23 3.78
CA VAL A 305 5.95 -6.55 2.50
C VAL A 305 4.95 -6.78 1.36
N CYS A 306 3.67 -6.92 1.66
CA CYS A 306 2.62 -6.93 0.63
C CYS A 306 2.45 -5.57 -0.06
N TYR A 307 3.04 -4.46 0.46
CA TYR A 307 3.08 -3.15 -0.20
C TYR A 307 4.25 -3.00 -1.19
N ARG A 308 4.93 -4.10 -1.54
CA ARG A 308 6.20 -4.18 -2.29
C ARG A 308 6.28 -3.35 -3.56
N LEU A 309 5.19 -3.21 -4.31
CA LEU A 309 5.19 -2.38 -5.52
C LEU A 309 5.30 -0.88 -5.21
N ALA A 310 4.95 -0.46 -4.00
CA ALA A 310 5.08 0.92 -3.57
C ALA A 310 6.54 1.32 -3.24
N ALA A 311 7.47 0.35 -3.14
CA ALA A 311 8.87 0.62 -2.78
C ALA A 311 9.52 1.67 -3.70
N THR A 312 9.12 1.74 -4.96
CA THR A 312 9.67 2.68 -5.94
C THR A 312 8.97 4.05 -5.98
N ALA A 313 7.91 4.28 -5.18
CA ALA A 313 7.22 5.57 -5.17
C ALA A 313 8.14 6.77 -4.84
N PRO A 314 9.04 6.69 -3.83
CA PRO A 314 9.99 7.76 -3.57
C PRO A 314 10.98 8.00 -4.70
N LEU A 315 11.38 6.98 -5.45
CA LEU A 315 12.29 7.15 -6.59
C LEU A 315 11.64 7.96 -7.71
N VAL A 316 10.34 7.76 -7.96
CA VAL A 316 9.58 8.57 -8.91
C VAL A 316 9.50 10.02 -8.43
N PHE A 317 9.25 10.28 -7.15
CA PHE A 317 9.33 11.63 -6.59
C PHE A 317 10.75 12.20 -6.68
N ALA A 318 11.79 11.40 -6.42
CA ALA A 318 13.18 11.84 -6.43
C ALA A 318 13.61 12.33 -7.82
N SER A 319 13.09 11.75 -8.90
CA SER A 319 13.35 12.25 -10.26
C SER A 319 12.92 13.71 -10.47
N GLN A 320 12.06 14.26 -9.60
CA GLN A 320 11.62 15.64 -9.64
C GLN A 320 12.28 16.51 -8.56
N TYR A 321 12.36 16.00 -7.32
CA TYR A 321 12.79 16.75 -6.15
C TYR A 321 14.27 16.58 -5.80
N ALA A 322 14.90 15.51 -6.27
CA ALA A 322 16.32 15.19 -6.02
C ALA A 322 16.99 14.56 -7.27
N PRO A 323 16.91 15.19 -8.47
CA PRO A 323 17.37 14.58 -9.73
C PRO A 323 18.88 14.29 -9.77
N ALA A 324 19.67 14.94 -8.92
CA ALA A 324 21.09 14.64 -8.76
C ALA A 324 21.35 13.31 -8.01
N ALA A 325 20.39 12.85 -7.20
CA ALA A 325 20.48 11.59 -6.46
C ALA A 325 19.86 10.42 -7.25
N VAL A 326 18.78 10.68 -8.00
CA VAL A 326 18.08 9.68 -8.82
C VAL A 326 17.62 10.35 -10.10
N SER A 327 18.20 9.95 -11.22
CA SER A 327 17.81 10.45 -12.53
C SER A 327 16.40 9.96 -12.93
N ALA A 328 15.79 10.62 -13.90
CA ALA A 328 14.51 10.19 -14.46
C ALA A 328 14.61 8.78 -15.07
N GLY A 329 15.71 8.47 -15.76
CA GLY A 329 15.95 7.16 -16.36
C GLY A 329 16.13 6.05 -15.32
N GLN A 330 16.85 6.31 -14.23
CA GLN A 330 17.00 5.36 -13.12
C GLN A 330 15.67 5.12 -12.38
N ALA A 331 14.92 6.19 -12.09
CA ALA A 331 13.62 6.06 -11.45
C ALA A 331 12.65 5.24 -12.30
N ARG A 332 12.65 5.48 -13.62
CA ARG A 332 11.82 4.71 -14.55
C ARG A 332 12.26 3.24 -14.64
N ARG A 333 13.59 2.99 -14.72
CA ARG A 333 14.14 1.63 -14.71
C ARG A 333 13.73 0.88 -13.44
N ALA A 334 13.88 1.51 -12.27
CA ALA A 334 13.49 0.92 -10.99
C ALA A 334 11.99 0.61 -10.94
N LEU A 335 11.12 1.53 -11.42
CA LEU A 335 9.69 1.32 -11.49
C LEU A 335 9.34 0.12 -12.39
N ASN A 336 9.89 0.08 -13.61
CA ASN A 336 9.63 -0.99 -14.58
C ASN A 336 10.04 -2.35 -14.01
N LEU A 337 11.27 -2.48 -13.54
CA LEU A 337 11.80 -3.74 -13.00
C LEU A 337 11.01 -4.22 -11.77
N ASN A 338 10.64 -3.30 -10.88
CA ASN A 338 9.88 -3.66 -9.68
C ASN A 338 8.48 -4.19 -10.03
N TRP A 339 7.77 -3.52 -10.95
CA TRP A 339 6.45 -3.98 -11.38
C TRP A 339 6.53 -5.28 -12.16
N ASP A 340 7.44 -5.40 -13.12
CA ASP A 340 7.63 -6.60 -13.93
C ASP A 340 7.95 -7.82 -13.07
N TYR A 341 9.01 -7.72 -12.24
CA TYR A 341 9.44 -8.79 -11.34
C TYR A 341 8.31 -9.35 -10.48
N PHE A 342 7.50 -8.47 -9.88
CA PHE A 342 6.45 -8.91 -8.97
C PHE A 342 5.18 -9.36 -9.69
N LEU A 343 4.82 -8.74 -10.81
CA LEU A 343 3.66 -9.17 -11.60
C LEU A 343 3.86 -10.57 -12.19
N GLU A 344 5.04 -10.86 -12.74
CA GLU A 344 5.39 -12.21 -13.21
C GLU A 344 5.27 -13.27 -12.12
N ARG A 345 5.48 -12.89 -10.86
CA ARG A 345 5.41 -13.77 -9.68
C ARG A 345 4.07 -13.73 -8.95
N GLY A 346 3.04 -13.25 -9.61
CA GLY A 346 1.67 -13.28 -9.09
C GLY A 346 1.38 -12.23 -8.01
N ALA A 347 2.03 -11.07 -8.06
CA ALA A 347 1.71 -9.97 -7.16
C ALA A 347 0.32 -9.40 -7.36
N ALA A 348 -0.23 -9.48 -8.57
CA ALA A 348 -1.59 -9.10 -8.89
C ALA A 348 -2.36 -10.30 -9.43
N ARG A 349 -3.60 -10.44 -9.00
CA ARG A 349 -4.53 -11.48 -9.45
C ARG A 349 -5.96 -11.08 -9.10
N ASP A 350 -6.92 -11.41 -9.94
CA ASP A 350 -8.34 -11.13 -9.72
C ASP A 350 -8.62 -9.65 -9.41
N GLY A 351 -7.93 -8.71 -10.10
CA GLY A 351 -8.11 -7.26 -9.89
C GLY A 351 -7.58 -6.74 -8.55
N ARG A 352 -6.79 -7.52 -7.81
CA ARG A 352 -6.24 -7.15 -6.50
C ARG A 352 -4.74 -7.38 -6.41
N ILE A 353 -4.13 -6.82 -5.38
CA ILE A 353 -2.77 -7.16 -4.97
C ILE A 353 -2.80 -8.33 -3.99
N THR A 354 -1.95 -9.33 -4.20
CA THR A 354 -1.87 -10.51 -3.36
C THR A 354 -1.23 -10.22 -1.99
N GLN A 355 -1.69 -10.96 -0.97
CA GLN A 355 -1.33 -10.76 0.42
C GLN A 355 -0.04 -11.49 0.81
N GLY A 356 1.09 -11.08 0.22
CA GLY A 356 2.40 -11.67 0.49
C GLY A 356 3.49 -10.95 -0.29
N PHE A 357 4.64 -11.57 -0.47
CA PHE A 357 5.74 -11.02 -1.27
C PHE A 357 5.66 -11.51 -2.73
N CYS A 358 5.61 -12.81 -2.95
CA CYS A 358 5.43 -13.43 -4.27
C CYS A 358 4.10 -14.21 -4.29
N GLY A 359 2.98 -13.55 -4.37
CA GLY A 359 1.65 -14.16 -4.23
C GLY A 359 1.11 -14.09 -2.80
N ASP A 360 0.06 -14.86 -2.51
CA ASP A 360 -0.55 -14.89 -1.17
C ASP A 360 0.28 -15.75 -0.21
N ASP A 361 0.81 -15.16 0.85
CA ASP A 361 1.53 -15.86 1.92
C ASP A 361 1.15 -15.30 3.30
N PRO A 362 0.27 -15.97 4.03
CA PRO A 362 -0.20 -15.50 5.34
C PRO A 362 0.91 -15.42 6.41
N ARG A 363 2.07 -16.06 6.21
CA ARG A 363 3.20 -15.96 7.15
C ARG A 363 3.85 -14.58 7.15
N LEU A 364 3.71 -13.85 6.04
CA LEU A 364 4.30 -12.52 5.84
C LEU A 364 3.35 -11.37 6.17
N LEU A 365 2.07 -11.67 6.36
CA LEU A 365 1.07 -10.65 6.70
C LEU A 365 1.15 -10.24 8.16
N ASP A 366 1.09 -8.97 8.39
CA ASP A 366 0.89 -8.42 9.72
C ASP A 366 -0.58 -8.54 10.15
N ASN A 367 -0.83 -8.57 11.47
CA ASN A 367 -2.17 -8.78 12.00
C ASN A 367 -3.18 -7.71 11.55
N TYR A 368 -2.73 -6.48 11.37
CA TYR A 368 -3.57 -5.37 10.92
C TYR A 368 -3.89 -5.39 9.41
N SER A 369 -3.22 -6.24 8.62
CA SER A 369 -3.41 -6.27 7.17
C SER A 369 -4.63 -7.09 6.77
N GLY A 370 -5.62 -6.46 6.17
CA GLY A 370 -6.79 -7.08 5.55
C GLY A 370 -6.60 -7.38 4.07
N ALA A 371 -7.66 -7.84 3.42
CA ALA A 371 -7.64 -8.19 2.00
C ALA A 371 -7.32 -6.99 1.09
N ALA A 372 -7.78 -5.80 1.44
CA ALA A 372 -7.55 -4.57 0.70
C ALA A 372 -6.25 -3.85 1.10
N SER A 373 -5.64 -4.22 2.25
CA SER A 373 -4.44 -3.53 2.75
C SER A 373 -3.33 -3.45 1.72
N CYS A 374 -3.14 -4.51 0.93
CA CYS A 374 -2.08 -4.60 -0.07
C CYS A 374 -2.25 -3.63 -1.25
N LEU A 375 -3.41 -2.98 -1.41
CA LEU A 375 -3.63 -1.93 -2.41
C LEU A 375 -2.72 -0.71 -2.21
N TRP A 376 -2.10 -0.52 -1.03
CA TRP A 376 -1.04 0.47 -0.89
C TRP A 376 0.18 0.19 -1.79
N SER A 377 0.32 -1.02 -2.32
CA SER A 377 1.26 -1.30 -3.42
C SER A 377 1.08 -0.37 -4.63
N LEU A 378 -0.13 0.15 -4.85
CA LEU A 378 -0.44 1.05 -5.99
C LEU A 378 0.18 2.44 -5.85
N ARG A 379 0.80 2.78 -4.71
CA ARG A 379 1.38 4.09 -4.44
C ARG A 379 2.42 4.52 -5.47
N SER A 380 3.25 3.61 -5.97
CA SER A 380 4.20 3.94 -7.05
C SER A 380 3.50 4.21 -8.38
N LEU A 381 2.45 3.47 -8.71
CA LEU A 381 1.61 3.69 -9.88
C LEU A 381 0.90 5.05 -9.80
N ILE A 382 0.34 5.37 -8.62
CA ILE A 382 -0.31 6.66 -8.36
C ILE A 382 0.66 7.82 -8.61
N VAL A 383 1.87 7.76 -8.03
CA VAL A 383 2.88 8.81 -8.20
C VAL A 383 3.31 8.93 -9.67
N ALA A 384 3.54 7.83 -10.36
CA ALA A 384 3.95 7.83 -11.75
C ALA A 384 2.86 8.41 -12.66
N LEU A 385 1.60 8.01 -12.50
CA LEU A 385 0.49 8.50 -13.32
C LEU A 385 0.08 9.95 -12.97
N ASP A 386 0.40 10.43 -11.78
CA ASP A 386 0.17 11.84 -11.41
C ASP A 386 1.11 12.81 -12.14
N LEU A 387 2.24 12.32 -12.67
CA LEU A 387 3.11 13.09 -13.55
C LEU A 387 2.38 13.45 -14.85
N SER A 388 2.69 14.64 -15.40
CA SER A 388 2.22 14.98 -16.76
C SER A 388 2.63 13.89 -17.78
N PRO A 389 1.80 13.59 -18.78
CA PRO A 389 2.21 12.72 -19.88
C PRO A 389 3.52 13.16 -20.56
N ASP A 390 3.77 14.47 -20.60
CA ASP A 390 4.97 15.08 -21.18
C ASP A 390 6.12 15.23 -20.18
N ALA A 391 6.01 14.68 -18.97
CA ALA A 391 7.07 14.78 -17.98
C ALA A 391 8.35 14.09 -18.47
N PRO A 392 9.54 14.66 -18.17
CA PRO A 392 10.82 14.05 -18.53
C PRO A 392 10.96 12.59 -18.09
N PHE A 393 10.32 12.23 -16.99
CA PHE A 393 10.25 10.85 -16.50
C PHE A 393 9.74 9.85 -17.55
N TRP A 394 8.70 10.20 -18.31
CA TRP A 394 8.12 9.30 -19.32
C TRP A 394 8.94 9.27 -20.62
N ALA A 395 9.63 10.36 -20.93
CA ALA A 395 10.46 10.47 -22.14
C ALA A 395 11.89 9.98 -21.93
N ALA A 396 12.40 9.89 -20.70
CA ALA A 396 13.75 9.46 -20.41
C ALA A 396 13.97 8.00 -20.85
N PRO A 397 15.08 7.69 -21.54
CA PRO A 397 15.50 6.32 -21.73
C PRO A 397 15.80 5.68 -20.37
N ALA A 398 15.61 4.37 -20.26
CA ALA A 398 15.98 3.64 -19.05
C ALA A 398 17.50 3.73 -18.83
N GLU A 399 17.90 4.05 -17.60
CA GLU A 399 19.29 4.06 -17.17
C GLU A 399 19.56 2.91 -16.20
N PRO A 400 20.70 2.24 -16.26
CA PRO A 400 20.97 1.09 -15.42
C PRO A 400 20.98 1.46 -13.93
N LEU A 401 20.51 0.54 -13.09
CA LEU A 401 20.58 0.64 -11.64
C LEU A 401 21.99 0.33 -11.14
N PRO A 402 22.38 0.73 -9.92
CA PRO A 402 23.74 0.52 -9.42
C PRO A 402 24.24 -0.92 -9.53
N VAL A 403 23.40 -1.93 -9.23
CA VAL A 403 23.76 -3.35 -9.31
C VAL A 403 23.97 -3.85 -10.75
N GLU A 404 23.38 -3.17 -11.72
CA GLU A 404 23.54 -3.48 -13.15
C GLU A 404 24.85 -2.91 -13.73
N VAL A 405 25.54 -2.04 -12.97
CA VAL A 405 26.78 -1.37 -13.42
C VAL A 405 28.03 -2.01 -12.81
N ALA A 406 28.03 -2.23 -11.50
CA ALA A 406 29.20 -2.72 -10.77
C ALA A 406 28.82 -3.29 -9.39
N ASP A 407 29.76 -4.02 -8.79
CA ASP A 407 29.69 -4.38 -7.37
C ASP A 407 29.78 -3.13 -6.50
N TYR A 408 29.07 -3.13 -5.39
CA TYR A 408 29.16 -2.06 -4.40
C TYR A 408 28.94 -2.58 -2.97
N GLU A 409 29.46 -1.82 -2.01
CA GLU A 409 29.11 -1.94 -0.60
C GLU A 409 28.72 -0.55 -0.06
N ARG A 410 27.56 -0.46 0.59
CA ARG A 410 27.00 0.78 1.12
C ARG A 410 26.52 0.59 2.54
N SER A 411 26.98 1.44 3.45
CA SER A 411 26.53 1.46 4.84
C SER A 411 25.31 2.37 4.98
N ILE A 412 24.21 1.84 5.54
CA ILE A 412 22.99 2.59 5.89
C ILE A 412 22.94 2.66 7.41
N ALA A 413 23.45 3.76 7.96
CA ALA A 413 23.61 3.90 9.42
C ALA A 413 22.25 3.95 10.13
N GLY A 414 21.26 4.67 9.59
CA GLY A 414 19.91 4.78 10.16
C GLY A 414 19.18 3.45 10.28
N GLY A 415 19.45 2.49 9.38
CA GLY A 415 18.87 1.14 9.38
C GLY A 415 19.74 0.08 10.07
N LEU A 416 20.97 0.41 10.48
CA LEU A 416 21.95 -0.56 10.98
C LEU A 416 22.28 -1.68 9.97
N TRP A 417 22.33 -1.35 8.68
CA TRP A 417 22.58 -2.31 7.61
C TRP A 417 23.84 -1.99 6.81
N THR A 418 24.39 -3.03 6.18
CA THR A 418 25.29 -2.92 5.05
C THR A 418 24.61 -3.54 3.84
N VAL A 419 24.52 -2.79 2.74
CA VAL A 419 23.95 -3.27 1.48
C VAL A 419 25.10 -3.59 0.54
N ARG A 420 25.08 -4.80 -0.04
CA ARG A 420 26.03 -5.25 -1.06
C ARG A 420 25.30 -5.52 -2.36
N GLY A 421 25.74 -4.90 -3.44
CA GLY A 421 25.34 -5.27 -4.79
C GLY A 421 26.38 -6.19 -5.41
N ILE A 422 25.92 -7.29 -5.99
CA ILE A 422 26.76 -8.29 -6.67
C ILE A 422 26.36 -8.28 -8.14
N HIS A 423 27.10 -7.52 -8.95
CA HIS A 423 26.78 -7.26 -10.35
C HIS A 423 26.67 -8.55 -11.17
N ALA A 424 27.60 -9.48 -11.02
CA ALA A 424 27.63 -10.74 -11.77
C ALA A 424 26.37 -11.60 -11.58
N ASP A 425 25.73 -11.50 -10.41
CA ASP A 425 24.52 -12.22 -10.05
C ASP A 425 23.26 -11.35 -10.12
N GLU A 426 23.41 -10.03 -10.32
CA GLU A 426 22.36 -9.01 -10.18
C GLU A 426 21.62 -9.16 -8.84
N ASP A 427 22.35 -9.56 -7.80
CA ASP A 427 21.80 -9.77 -6.47
C ASP A 427 22.14 -8.62 -5.54
N ILE A 428 21.20 -8.31 -4.64
CA ILE A 428 21.37 -7.29 -3.62
C ILE A 428 21.17 -7.97 -2.28
N VAL A 429 22.20 -7.88 -1.44
CA VAL A 429 22.19 -8.48 -0.11
C VAL A 429 22.24 -7.39 0.95
N LEU A 430 21.21 -7.38 1.80
CA LEU A 430 21.17 -6.54 2.98
C LEU A 430 21.69 -7.34 4.16
N VAL A 431 22.81 -6.92 4.72
CA VAL A 431 23.48 -7.54 5.88
C VAL A 431 23.09 -6.78 7.13
N ASN A 432 22.48 -7.49 8.07
CA ASN A 432 22.07 -6.94 9.36
C ASN A 432 23.26 -6.91 10.31
N ARG A 433 23.46 -5.79 11.02
CA ARG A 433 24.56 -5.63 11.99
C ARG A 433 24.26 -6.20 13.38
N ASP A 434 23.00 -6.53 13.66
CA ASP A 434 22.56 -7.11 14.93
C ASP A 434 21.63 -8.32 14.70
N PRO A 435 22.16 -9.41 14.11
CA PRO A 435 21.35 -10.58 13.80
C PRO A 435 21.09 -11.47 15.01
N LEU A 436 20.00 -12.23 14.96
CA LEU A 436 19.75 -13.37 15.81
C LEU A 436 20.25 -14.68 15.16
N PRO A 437 20.48 -15.74 15.94
CA PRO A 437 20.78 -17.08 15.39
C PRO A 437 19.71 -17.56 14.42
N ALA A 438 20.11 -18.26 13.35
CA ALA A 438 19.19 -18.74 12.31
C ALA A 438 18.05 -19.62 12.87
N SER A 439 18.28 -20.35 13.96
CA SER A 439 17.24 -21.14 14.65
C SER A 439 16.10 -20.31 15.25
N GLN A 440 16.29 -19.00 15.44
CA GLN A 440 15.29 -18.08 15.99
C GLN A 440 14.64 -17.22 14.90
N THR A 441 15.12 -17.28 13.67
CA THR A 441 14.65 -16.44 12.55
C THR A 441 13.92 -17.22 11.44
N SER A 442 13.38 -18.40 11.77
CA SER A 442 12.51 -19.16 10.87
C SER A 442 11.12 -18.57 10.80
N LEU A 443 10.47 -18.69 9.63
CA LEU A 443 9.07 -18.29 9.47
C LEU A 443 8.14 -19.31 10.12
N GLU A 444 7.35 -18.86 11.07
CA GLU A 444 6.27 -19.67 11.65
C GLU A 444 5.04 -19.65 10.74
N GLY A 445 4.41 -20.80 10.57
CA GLY A 445 3.21 -20.97 9.79
C GLY A 445 1.93 -20.53 10.53
N PHE A 446 0.88 -20.28 9.77
CA PHE A 446 -0.45 -20.03 10.30
C PHE A 446 -1.11 -21.35 10.75
N SER A 447 -0.85 -21.76 11.97
CA SER A 447 -1.26 -23.04 12.54
C SER A 447 -2.78 -23.16 12.74
N LEU A 448 -3.29 -24.38 12.88
CA LEU A 448 -4.69 -24.64 13.22
C LEU A 448 -5.09 -23.95 14.54
N VAL A 449 -4.18 -23.92 15.52
CA VAL A 449 -4.41 -23.25 16.82
C VAL A 449 -4.55 -21.74 16.61
N SER A 450 -3.73 -21.15 15.75
CA SER A 450 -3.84 -19.73 15.40
C SER A 450 -5.15 -19.43 14.70
N ARG A 451 -5.61 -20.32 13.80
CA ARG A 451 -6.91 -20.21 13.11
C ARG A 451 -8.09 -20.31 14.09
N LEU A 452 -8.03 -21.23 15.05
CA LEU A 452 -9.03 -21.38 16.09
C LEU A 452 -9.10 -20.14 17.00
N ARG A 453 -7.95 -19.62 17.44
CA ARG A 453 -7.88 -18.36 18.21
C ARG A 453 -8.44 -17.17 17.42
N SER A 454 -8.14 -17.12 16.13
CA SER A 454 -8.67 -16.11 15.20
C SER A 454 -10.20 -16.15 15.12
N ALA A 455 -10.77 -17.34 14.95
CA ALA A 455 -12.23 -17.52 14.88
C ALA A 455 -12.92 -17.10 16.19
N VAL A 456 -12.32 -17.42 17.33
CA VAL A 456 -12.88 -17.07 18.65
C VAL A 456 -12.79 -15.57 18.94
N ARG A 457 -11.74 -14.89 18.47
CA ARG A 457 -11.48 -13.47 18.71
C ARG A 457 -12.04 -12.54 17.64
N GLY A 458 -12.69 -13.08 16.60
CA GLY A 458 -13.30 -12.28 15.54
C GLY A 458 -12.30 -11.63 14.57
N GLY A 459 -11.09 -12.15 14.43
CA GLY A 459 -10.10 -11.61 13.50
C GLY A 459 -8.83 -12.44 13.40
N GLY A 460 -8.05 -12.23 12.33
CA GLY A 460 -6.85 -13.02 12.04
C GLY A 460 -5.72 -12.81 13.05
N VAL A 461 -5.54 -13.76 13.96
CA VAL A 461 -4.32 -13.81 14.79
C VAL A 461 -3.26 -14.58 14.01
N ARG A 462 -2.28 -13.86 13.47
CA ARG A 462 -1.16 -14.41 12.71
C ARG A 462 0.12 -14.35 13.54
N PRO A 463 1.07 -15.26 13.30
CA PRO A 463 2.41 -15.10 13.89
C PRO A 463 3.02 -13.79 13.38
N GLY A 464 3.60 -12.99 14.27
CA GLY A 464 4.23 -11.71 13.89
C GLY A 464 5.46 -11.92 13.02
N ASN A 465 6.17 -13.04 13.24
CA ASN A 465 7.42 -13.36 12.55
C ASN A 465 8.48 -12.24 12.62
N GLU A 466 8.45 -11.45 13.70
CA GLU A 466 9.32 -10.27 13.88
C GLU A 466 10.81 -10.61 13.75
N ALA A 467 11.24 -11.72 14.37
CA ALA A 467 12.63 -12.15 14.26
C ALA A 467 13.02 -12.51 12.82
N ALA A 468 12.13 -13.17 12.08
CA ALA A 468 12.37 -13.50 10.67
C ALA A 468 12.38 -12.26 9.78
N LYS A 469 11.54 -11.27 10.07
CA LYS A 469 11.42 -10.03 9.30
C LYS A 469 12.57 -9.05 9.55
N TYR A 470 13.13 -8.99 10.78
CA TYR A 470 14.06 -7.93 11.16
C TYR A 470 15.43 -8.39 11.64
N ARG A 471 15.59 -9.66 12.05
CA ARG A 471 16.77 -10.11 12.79
C ARG A 471 17.53 -11.27 12.13
N ARG A 472 17.26 -11.56 10.84
CA ARG A 472 18.11 -12.48 10.07
C ARG A 472 19.47 -11.83 9.81
N ALA A 473 20.50 -12.64 9.66
CA ALA A 473 21.84 -12.14 9.33
C ALA A 473 21.86 -11.44 7.96
N GLU A 474 21.15 -12.00 6.99
CA GLU A 474 21.11 -11.49 5.63
C GLU A 474 19.71 -11.63 5.00
N TYR A 475 19.41 -10.73 4.07
CA TYR A 475 18.23 -10.73 3.21
C TYR A 475 18.70 -10.51 1.78
N GLY A 476 18.47 -11.47 0.88
CA GLY A 476 18.84 -11.38 -0.54
C GLY A 476 17.65 -11.07 -1.43
N SER A 477 17.86 -10.35 -2.52
CA SER A 477 16.85 -10.12 -3.54
C SER A 477 16.61 -11.37 -4.37
N ARG A 478 17.67 -12.08 -4.75
CA ARG A 478 17.63 -13.31 -5.55
C ARG A 478 17.02 -14.51 -4.80
N GLN A 479 17.24 -14.58 -3.49
CA GLN A 479 16.75 -15.66 -2.65
C GLN A 479 15.98 -15.09 -1.45
N PRO A 480 14.77 -14.60 -1.64
CA PRO A 480 13.93 -14.15 -0.55
C PRO A 480 13.71 -15.29 0.45
N PHE A 481 13.86 -15.00 1.74
CA PHE A 481 13.69 -16.00 2.79
C PHE A 481 12.28 -16.59 2.87
N CYS A 482 11.31 -15.98 2.20
CA CYS A 482 9.92 -16.43 2.11
C CYS A 482 9.66 -17.43 0.97
N GLY A 483 10.63 -17.63 0.06
CA GLY A 483 10.51 -18.52 -1.10
C GLY A 483 9.52 -17.98 -2.13
N CYS A 484 10.03 -17.32 -3.17
CA CYS A 484 9.23 -17.07 -4.38
C CYS A 484 9.26 -18.31 -5.26
N PRO A 485 8.15 -18.67 -5.92
CA PRO A 485 8.19 -19.66 -6.99
C PRO A 485 9.18 -19.18 -8.07
N SER A 486 10.05 -20.09 -8.52
CA SER A 486 10.96 -19.86 -9.64
C SER A 486 10.21 -19.73 -10.95
#